data_a1eab1608f9fb8bb4299c24a0fa025a6
#
_entry.id   a1eab1608f9fb8bb4299c24a0fa025a6
#
_cell.length_a   1.000
_cell.length_b   1.000
_cell.length_c   1.000
_cell.angle_alpha   90.00
_cell.angle_beta   90.00
_cell.angle_gamma   90.00
#
_symmetry.space_group_name_H-M   'P 1'
#
loop_
_entity.id
_entity.type
_entity.pdbx_description
1 polymer ?
#
loop_
_entity_poly.entity_id
_entity_poly.type
_entity_poly.pdbx_seq_one_letter_code
_entity_poly.pdbx_strand_id
1 'polypeptide(L)'
;ILQPYFSVIAKNAEREQKDEFVKIVKAELKKLADGGIDKKCLKAGINNYEFQYREADYGSTPKGLMYGLQCLDSWLYGGDPMMHLEYEDTFAALKKGADSGYFEGLIRTYLLDNPYEAVVIASPKKNLAARIEEQTAEKLKEYKDSLSKEEIETLVRQTKELKEYQDTPSPKEDLEKIPMLTREEIGREPAKLIFEETNLDGITVVRHNMFTSGIGYLKVLFNTDRIPMEDLPYLGLLKSVLGYVDTKNYSYSDLSSEIFLNSGGISFSVTSYPDLTKAGSFTGVFVCSARVLYEKLDFGFEILEEILNHSVLDDEKRLNEILSEGKSKSQMKLMGSGHTAAVARATSYFSDTSYYNDMTGGIGYFKFLEDCAKNFDEKKSEIIAGLKRVMEALFTRENMTVSYTADDEGFSYLGNAMKKLSEKLP
;
A
#
# COMPACT_ATOMS: atom_id res chain seq x y z
N ILE A 1 -6.00 11.67 19.55
CA ILE A 1 -6.00 10.57 20.55
C ILE A 1 -5.56 11.13 21.89
N LEU A 2 -6.39 10.98 22.93
CA LEU A 2 -6.07 11.51 24.27
C LEU A 2 -4.83 10.81 24.88
N GLN A 3 -4.68 9.53 24.63
CA GLN A 3 -3.58 8.72 25.17
C GLN A 3 -2.96 7.88 24.04
N PRO A 4 -1.77 8.25 23.56
CA PRO A 4 -1.07 7.48 22.54
C PRO A 4 -0.63 6.12 23.09
N TYR A 5 -0.57 5.13 22.23
CA TYR A 5 -0.04 3.80 22.55
C TYR A 5 0.91 3.30 21.46
N PHE A 6 1.85 2.48 21.86
CA PHE A 6 2.73 1.74 20.95
C PHE A 6 2.39 0.26 21.01
N SER A 7 2.26 -0.41 19.87
CA SER A 7 1.93 -1.82 19.81
C SER A 7 2.82 -2.59 18.85
N VAL A 8 3.21 -3.79 19.28
CA VAL A 8 3.87 -4.79 18.43
C VAL A 8 2.95 -6.00 18.33
N ILE A 9 2.65 -6.44 17.11
CA ILE A 9 1.64 -7.46 16.86
C ILE A 9 2.27 -8.63 16.11
N ALA A 10 2.25 -9.84 16.70
CA ALA A 10 2.54 -11.07 15.99
C ALA A 10 1.22 -11.69 15.48
N LYS A 11 1.13 -11.93 14.18
CA LYS A 11 -0.01 -12.60 13.54
C LYS A 11 0.37 -14.04 13.20
N ASN A 12 -0.59 -14.95 13.33
CA ASN A 12 -0.42 -16.38 13.03
C ASN A 12 0.68 -17.04 13.89
N ALA A 13 0.83 -16.57 15.13
CA ALA A 13 1.72 -17.17 16.12
C ALA A 13 0.96 -18.18 17.00
N GLU A 14 1.64 -19.22 17.42
CA GLU A 14 1.09 -20.16 18.40
C GLU A 14 1.12 -19.55 19.81
N ARG A 15 0.16 -19.96 20.65
CA ARG A 15 0.01 -19.41 22.01
C ARG A 15 1.26 -19.62 22.86
N GLU A 16 1.95 -20.72 22.66
CA GLU A 16 3.16 -21.14 23.38
C GLU A 16 4.34 -20.20 23.09
N GLN A 17 4.33 -19.50 21.95
CA GLN A 17 5.38 -18.53 21.55
C GLN A 17 5.26 -17.17 22.26
N LYS A 18 4.24 -16.96 23.09
CA LYS A 18 3.99 -15.68 23.78
C LYS A 18 5.21 -15.15 24.53
N ASP A 19 5.79 -15.98 25.39
CA ASP A 19 6.88 -15.53 26.27
C ASP A 19 8.17 -15.28 25.47
N GLU A 20 8.42 -16.08 24.44
CA GLU A 20 9.50 -15.88 23.49
C GLU A 20 9.31 -14.57 22.70
N PHE A 21 8.13 -14.31 22.21
CA PHE A 21 7.79 -13.06 21.53
C PHE A 21 8.07 -11.83 22.39
N VAL A 22 7.58 -11.81 23.63
CA VAL A 22 7.82 -10.69 24.57
C VAL A 22 9.31 -10.53 24.84
N LYS A 23 10.04 -11.65 25.03
CA LYS A 23 11.49 -11.63 25.25
C LYS A 23 12.25 -11.05 24.06
N ILE A 24 11.90 -11.43 22.83
CA ILE A 24 12.52 -10.92 21.60
C ILE A 24 12.28 -9.41 21.47
N VAL A 25 11.03 -8.96 21.62
CA VAL A 25 10.69 -7.53 21.54
C VAL A 25 11.48 -6.71 22.57
N LYS A 26 11.50 -7.14 23.83
CA LYS A 26 12.25 -6.44 24.89
C LYS A 26 13.76 -6.46 24.66
N ALA A 27 14.30 -7.57 24.17
CA ALA A 27 15.72 -7.68 23.88
C ALA A 27 16.14 -6.74 22.72
N GLU A 28 15.33 -6.65 21.68
CA GLU A 28 15.61 -5.76 20.54
C GLU A 28 15.47 -4.29 20.93
N LEU A 29 14.42 -3.90 21.67
CA LEU A 29 14.26 -2.55 22.20
C LEU A 29 15.47 -2.16 23.09
N LYS A 30 15.92 -3.08 23.95
CA LYS A 30 17.10 -2.85 24.80
C LYS A 30 18.37 -2.71 23.98
N LYS A 31 18.58 -3.56 22.97
CA LYS A 31 19.73 -3.47 22.05
C LYS A 31 19.76 -2.12 21.33
N LEU A 32 18.63 -1.64 20.82
CA LEU A 32 18.53 -0.33 20.17
C LEU A 32 18.81 0.80 21.16
N ALA A 33 18.25 0.73 22.36
CA ALA A 33 18.45 1.76 23.38
C ALA A 33 19.88 1.82 23.90
N ASP A 34 20.59 0.68 24.04
CA ASP A 34 21.95 0.61 24.59
C ASP A 34 23.03 0.74 23.52
N GLY A 35 22.79 0.14 22.34
CA GLY A 35 23.76 0.10 21.24
C GLY A 35 23.63 1.24 20.24
N GLY A 36 22.54 2.00 20.31
CA GLY A 36 22.19 3.04 19.35
C GLY A 36 21.41 2.51 18.14
N ILE A 37 20.63 3.40 17.55
CA ILE A 37 19.90 3.15 16.31
C ILE A 37 20.80 3.51 15.13
N ASP A 38 20.77 2.71 14.07
CA ASP A 38 21.48 3.08 12.84
C ASP A 38 20.99 4.43 12.31
N LYS A 39 21.91 5.40 12.25
CA LYS A 39 21.59 6.79 11.91
C LYS A 39 21.10 6.93 10.48
N LYS A 40 21.56 6.08 9.56
CA LYS A 40 21.12 6.09 8.17
C LYS A 40 19.68 5.64 8.06
N CYS A 41 19.32 4.53 8.71
CA CYS A 41 17.95 4.04 8.79
C CYS A 41 17.00 5.05 9.45
N LEU A 42 17.45 5.70 10.54
CA LEU A 42 16.67 6.70 11.25
C LEU A 42 16.38 7.93 10.38
N LYS A 43 17.40 8.47 9.71
CA LYS A 43 17.26 9.59 8.79
C LYS A 43 16.39 9.24 7.59
N ALA A 44 16.52 8.02 7.05
CA ALA A 44 15.66 7.51 5.99
C ALA A 44 14.19 7.48 6.41
N GLY A 45 13.91 6.99 7.63
CA GLY A 45 12.55 7.01 8.19
C GLY A 45 11.98 8.42 8.33
N ILE A 46 12.75 9.35 8.89
CA ILE A 46 12.33 10.74 9.05
C ILE A 46 12.04 11.39 7.69
N ASN A 47 12.94 11.22 6.72
CA ASN A 47 12.76 11.77 5.38
C ASN A 47 11.53 11.18 4.65
N ASN A 48 11.29 9.89 4.79
CA ASN A 48 10.11 9.25 4.22
C ASN A 48 8.80 9.84 4.78
N TYR A 49 8.72 10.03 6.10
CA TYR A 49 7.54 10.66 6.72
C TYR A 49 7.39 12.13 6.30
N GLU A 50 8.47 12.91 6.29
CA GLU A 50 8.43 14.29 5.82
C GLU A 50 7.96 14.39 4.36
N PHE A 51 8.45 13.50 3.49
CA PHE A 51 8.00 13.43 2.10
C PHE A 51 6.49 13.18 2.00
N GLN A 52 5.96 12.21 2.77
CA GLN A 52 4.53 11.92 2.80
C GLN A 52 3.70 13.12 3.27
N TYR A 53 4.16 13.87 4.27
CA TYR A 53 3.49 15.09 4.72
C TYR A 53 3.49 16.18 3.66
N ARG A 54 4.60 16.38 2.94
CA ARG A 54 4.69 17.35 1.83
C ARG A 54 3.80 16.98 0.66
N GLU A 55 3.83 15.74 0.25
CA GLU A 55 3.04 15.24 -0.88
C GLU A 55 1.54 15.31 -0.56
N ALA A 56 1.17 14.93 0.67
CA ALA A 56 -0.20 14.85 1.13
C ALA A 56 -1.11 14.13 0.12
N ASP A 57 -0.63 12.99 -0.40
CA ASP A 57 -1.39 12.14 -1.30
C ASP A 57 -2.22 11.16 -0.48
N TYR A 58 -3.52 11.34 -0.51
CA TYR A 58 -4.50 10.47 0.16
C TYR A 58 -5.32 9.64 -0.84
N GLY A 59 -4.82 9.46 -2.05
CA GLY A 59 -5.48 8.73 -3.13
C GLY A 59 -6.80 9.40 -3.54
N SER A 60 -7.89 8.65 -3.49
CA SER A 60 -9.23 9.16 -3.83
C SER A 60 -9.89 10.00 -2.74
N THR A 61 -9.29 10.10 -1.55
CA THR A 61 -9.86 10.87 -0.43
C THR A 61 -9.51 12.35 -0.57
N PRO A 62 -10.49 13.28 -0.50
CA PRO A 62 -10.20 14.71 -0.59
C PRO A 62 -9.24 15.18 0.50
N LYS A 63 -8.22 15.96 0.13
CA LYS A 63 -7.21 16.49 1.08
C LYS A 63 -7.83 17.25 2.24
N GLY A 64 -8.84 18.08 1.97
CA GLY A 64 -9.54 18.85 3.02
C GLY A 64 -10.22 17.97 4.05
N LEU A 65 -10.80 16.83 3.66
CA LEU A 65 -11.37 15.87 4.59
C LEU A 65 -10.27 15.28 5.50
N MET A 66 -9.14 14.88 4.91
CA MET A 66 -8.04 14.29 5.68
C MET A 66 -7.43 15.29 6.65
N TYR A 67 -7.22 16.54 6.24
CA TYR A 67 -6.78 17.60 7.15
C TYR A 67 -7.78 17.86 8.28
N GLY A 68 -9.09 17.90 7.96
CA GLY A 68 -10.12 18.01 8.98
C GLY A 68 -10.09 16.88 9.99
N LEU A 69 -9.93 15.63 9.55
CA LEU A 69 -9.80 14.45 10.42
C LEU A 69 -8.54 14.53 11.30
N GLN A 70 -7.41 14.98 10.75
CA GLN A 70 -6.17 15.17 11.51
C GLN A 70 -6.34 16.24 12.61
N CYS A 71 -7.01 17.35 12.30
CA CYS A 71 -7.31 18.38 13.29
C CYS A 71 -8.16 17.84 14.47
N LEU A 72 -9.07 16.90 14.22
CA LEU A 72 -9.90 16.29 15.26
C LEU A 72 -9.10 15.48 16.27
N ASP A 73 -7.90 15.00 15.95
CA ASP A 73 -7.06 14.20 16.85
C ASP A 73 -6.67 14.97 18.14
N SER A 74 -6.57 16.30 18.07
CA SER A 74 -6.34 17.18 19.23
C SER A 74 -7.60 17.96 19.61
N TRP A 75 -8.34 18.47 18.64
CA TRP A 75 -9.46 19.38 18.86
C TRP A 75 -10.60 18.77 19.70
N LEU A 76 -10.90 17.50 19.50
CA LEU A 76 -11.90 16.77 20.31
C LEU A 76 -11.57 16.72 21.81
N TYR A 77 -10.31 16.96 22.17
CA TYR A 77 -9.81 16.93 23.55
C TYR A 77 -9.38 18.30 24.05
N GLY A 78 -9.81 19.39 23.37
CA GLY A 78 -9.48 20.75 23.76
C GLY A 78 -8.07 21.22 23.40
N GLY A 79 -7.34 20.48 22.56
CA GLY A 79 -6.05 20.87 22.02
C GLY A 79 -6.17 21.78 20.79
N ASP A 80 -5.03 22.34 20.35
CA ASP A 80 -4.96 23.16 19.15
C ASP A 80 -5.17 22.30 17.91
N PRO A 81 -6.18 22.57 17.06
CA PRO A 81 -6.40 21.82 15.82
C PRO A 81 -5.27 21.99 14.81
N MET A 82 -4.54 23.13 14.79
CA MET A 82 -3.52 23.43 13.81
C MET A 82 -2.22 22.66 14.03
N MET A 83 -1.96 22.16 15.23
CA MET A 83 -0.71 21.47 15.58
C MET A 83 -0.38 20.26 14.70
N HIS A 84 -1.40 19.65 14.06
CA HIS A 84 -1.20 18.51 13.17
C HIS A 84 -0.92 18.91 11.72
N LEU A 85 -1.12 20.18 11.37
CA LEU A 85 -0.88 20.74 10.03
C LEU A 85 0.47 21.47 9.96
N GLU A 86 0.97 21.98 11.10
CA GLU A 86 2.25 22.68 11.25
C GLU A 86 3.33 21.64 11.59
N TYR A 87 3.90 21.00 10.58
CA TYR A 87 4.82 19.88 10.77
C TYR A 87 6.31 20.22 10.60
N GLU A 88 6.66 21.35 9.99
CA GLU A 88 8.03 21.70 9.60
C GLU A 88 8.99 21.75 10.81
N ASP A 89 8.60 22.42 11.87
CA ASP A 89 9.39 22.52 13.10
C ASP A 89 9.58 21.16 13.76
N THR A 90 8.54 20.32 13.71
CA THR A 90 8.62 18.94 14.23
C THR A 90 9.64 18.12 13.46
N PHE A 91 9.64 18.14 12.13
CA PHE A 91 10.63 17.42 11.33
C PHE A 91 12.04 18.00 11.51
N ALA A 92 12.18 19.32 11.63
CA ALA A 92 13.47 19.95 11.95
C ALA A 92 14.02 19.46 13.30
N ALA A 93 13.17 19.37 14.32
CA ALA A 93 13.54 18.85 15.64
C ALA A 93 13.90 17.35 15.58
N LEU A 94 13.13 16.52 14.85
CA LEU A 94 13.40 15.10 14.67
C LEU A 94 14.74 14.85 13.96
N LYS A 95 15.03 15.59 12.88
CA LYS A 95 16.31 15.53 12.16
C LYS A 95 17.49 15.85 13.08
N LYS A 96 17.35 16.87 13.92
CA LYS A 96 18.34 17.26 14.93
C LYS A 96 18.47 16.18 16.02
N GLY A 97 17.33 15.60 16.44
CA GLY A 97 17.26 14.51 17.40
C GLY A 97 17.98 13.24 16.95
N ALA A 98 17.98 12.96 15.65
CA ALA A 98 18.62 11.76 15.08
C ALA A 98 20.11 11.64 15.37
N ASP A 99 20.81 12.74 15.60
CA ASP A 99 22.24 12.77 15.89
C ASP A 99 22.56 12.86 17.40
N SER A 100 21.56 13.00 18.28
CA SER A 100 21.73 13.32 19.71
C SER A 100 21.35 12.21 20.71
N GLY A 101 20.97 11.01 20.25
CA GLY A 101 20.46 9.94 21.13
C GLY A 101 19.02 10.18 21.65
N TYR A 102 18.31 11.10 21.05
CA TYR A 102 16.94 11.43 21.42
C TYR A 102 16.00 10.22 21.29
N PHE A 103 16.11 9.47 20.21
CA PHE A 103 15.24 8.32 19.95
C PHE A 103 15.54 7.14 20.88
N GLU A 104 16.79 6.93 21.23
CA GLU A 104 17.22 5.94 22.23
C GLU A 104 16.61 6.31 23.60
N GLY A 105 16.59 7.61 23.92
CA GLY A 105 15.93 8.14 25.13
C GLY A 105 14.43 7.89 25.15
N LEU A 106 13.74 8.04 24.01
CA LEU A 106 12.31 7.73 23.90
C LEU A 106 12.04 6.24 24.12
N ILE A 107 12.85 5.34 23.54
CA ILE A 107 12.73 3.90 23.75
C ILE A 107 12.88 3.56 25.24
N ARG A 108 13.87 4.12 25.93
CA ARG A 108 14.04 3.89 27.36
C ARG A 108 12.84 4.36 28.16
N THR A 109 12.49 5.63 28.02
CA THR A 109 11.49 6.27 28.85
C THR A 109 10.09 5.71 28.63
N TYR A 110 9.69 5.52 27.38
CA TYR A 110 8.30 5.20 27.04
C TYR A 110 8.04 3.72 26.75
N LEU A 111 9.05 2.92 26.45
CA LEU A 111 8.86 1.52 26.11
C LEU A 111 9.50 0.57 27.13
N LEU A 112 10.73 0.81 27.59
CA LEU A 112 11.43 -0.09 28.53
C LEU A 112 11.10 0.17 29.98
N ASP A 113 11.09 1.43 30.40
CA ASP A 113 10.86 1.87 31.79
C ASP A 113 9.39 2.16 32.07
N ASN A 114 8.51 1.97 31.10
CA ASN A 114 7.08 2.22 31.23
C ASN A 114 6.40 1.05 31.98
N PRO A 115 5.73 1.31 33.12
CA PRO A 115 5.01 0.29 33.87
C PRO A 115 3.67 -0.11 33.23
N TYR A 116 3.17 0.67 32.26
CA TYR A 116 1.88 0.44 31.62
C TYR A 116 2.05 -0.46 30.40
N GLU A 117 2.23 -1.73 30.63
CA GLU A 117 2.38 -2.77 29.59
C GLU A 117 1.22 -3.77 29.69
N ALA A 118 0.69 -4.15 28.55
CA ALA A 118 -0.32 -5.21 28.44
C ALA A 118 0.02 -6.18 27.32
N VAL A 119 -0.09 -7.49 27.58
CA VAL A 119 0.02 -8.52 26.56
C VAL A 119 -1.34 -9.14 26.34
N VAL A 120 -1.86 -9.01 25.13
CA VAL A 120 -3.18 -9.51 24.73
C VAL A 120 -3.01 -10.65 23.73
N ILE A 121 -3.64 -11.79 24.00
CA ILE A 121 -3.67 -12.94 23.09
C ILE A 121 -5.08 -13.09 22.54
N ALA A 122 -5.24 -12.84 21.25
CA ALA A 122 -6.47 -13.12 20.52
C ALA A 122 -6.42 -14.53 19.93
N SER A 123 -7.01 -15.50 20.61
CA SER A 123 -7.06 -16.89 20.13
C SER A 123 -8.33 -17.16 19.33
N PRO A 124 -8.24 -17.77 18.15
CA PRO A 124 -9.40 -18.13 17.36
C PRO A 124 -10.22 -19.20 18.07
N LYS A 125 -11.53 -19.05 18.11
CA LYS A 125 -12.45 -20.04 18.70
C LYS A 125 -13.51 -20.41 17.67
N LYS A 126 -13.49 -21.66 17.22
CA LYS A 126 -14.50 -22.17 16.28
C LYS A 126 -15.91 -21.99 16.85
N ASN A 127 -16.83 -21.63 16.00
CA ASN A 127 -18.26 -21.43 16.32
C ASN A 127 -18.52 -20.35 17.40
N LEU A 128 -17.59 -19.42 17.63
CA LEU A 128 -17.80 -18.36 18.63
C LEU A 128 -19.01 -17.47 18.25
N ALA A 129 -19.11 -17.07 16.97
CA ALA A 129 -20.23 -16.25 16.47
C ALA A 129 -21.57 -16.95 16.71
N ALA A 130 -21.70 -18.22 16.29
CA ALA A 130 -22.93 -19.01 16.51
C ALA A 130 -23.33 -19.10 17.98
N ARG A 131 -22.35 -19.28 18.88
CA ARG A 131 -22.64 -19.30 20.34
C ARG A 131 -23.07 -17.95 20.88
N ILE A 132 -22.48 -16.85 20.37
CA ILE A 132 -22.90 -15.49 20.76
C ILE A 132 -24.34 -15.23 20.25
N GLU A 133 -24.66 -15.65 19.03
CA GLU A 133 -26.03 -15.57 18.49
C GLU A 133 -27.02 -16.36 19.32
N GLU A 134 -26.70 -17.60 19.68
CA GLU A 134 -27.52 -18.45 20.54
C GLU A 134 -27.75 -17.81 21.92
N GLN A 135 -26.70 -17.38 22.59
CA GLN A 135 -26.78 -16.67 23.87
C GLN A 135 -27.61 -15.38 23.78
N THR A 136 -27.46 -14.66 22.66
CA THR A 136 -28.24 -13.43 22.42
C THR A 136 -29.71 -13.76 22.20
N ALA A 137 -30.00 -14.82 21.44
CA ALA A 137 -31.38 -15.29 21.20
C ALA A 137 -32.06 -15.73 22.51
N GLU A 138 -31.32 -16.47 23.38
CA GLU A 138 -31.79 -16.87 24.70
C GLU A 138 -32.12 -15.64 25.57
N LYS A 139 -31.21 -14.68 25.69
CA LYS A 139 -31.43 -13.45 26.46
C LYS A 139 -32.60 -12.64 25.93
N LEU A 140 -32.75 -12.53 24.61
CA LEU A 140 -33.86 -11.84 24.01
C LEU A 140 -35.20 -12.57 24.23
N LYS A 141 -35.16 -13.92 24.27
CA LYS A 141 -36.32 -14.73 24.60
C LYS A 141 -36.73 -14.53 26.06
N GLU A 142 -35.79 -14.64 27.01
CA GLU A 142 -36.05 -14.40 28.43
C GLU A 142 -36.59 -13.00 28.66
N TYR A 143 -36.00 -11.99 28.00
CA TYR A 143 -36.49 -10.61 28.07
C TYR A 143 -37.93 -10.50 27.52
N LYS A 144 -38.23 -11.09 26.38
CA LYS A 144 -39.57 -11.10 25.78
C LYS A 144 -40.56 -11.80 26.71
N ASP A 145 -40.19 -12.93 27.31
CA ASP A 145 -41.05 -13.71 28.21
C ASP A 145 -41.34 -12.98 29.53
N SER A 146 -40.47 -12.04 29.93
CA SER A 146 -40.65 -11.19 31.10
C SER A 146 -41.56 -9.99 30.89
N LEU A 147 -41.86 -9.64 29.63
CA LEU A 147 -42.67 -8.47 29.29
C LEU A 147 -44.17 -8.76 29.38
N SER A 148 -44.93 -7.79 29.86
CA SER A 148 -46.37 -7.78 29.79
C SER A 148 -46.87 -7.62 28.34
N LYS A 149 -48.12 -7.92 28.08
CA LYS A 149 -48.75 -7.68 26.76
C LYS A 149 -48.62 -6.20 26.34
N GLU A 150 -48.88 -5.28 27.28
CA GLU A 150 -48.81 -3.84 27.01
C GLU A 150 -47.41 -3.36 26.64
N GLU A 151 -46.39 -3.90 27.29
CA GLU A 151 -45.01 -3.59 26.96
C GLU A 151 -44.60 -4.15 25.56
N ILE A 152 -45.03 -5.36 25.23
CA ILE A 152 -44.82 -5.95 23.88
C ILE A 152 -45.54 -5.10 22.81
N GLU A 153 -46.80 -4.71 23.02
CA GLU A 153 -47.53 -3.84 22.09
C GLU A 153 -46.87 -2.49 21.93
N THR A 154 -46.29 -1.95 23.00
CA THR A 154 -45.53 -0.71 22.98
C THR A 154 -44.24 -0.85 22.16
N LEU A 155 -43.46 -1.91 22.35
CA LEU A 155 -42.27 -2.19 21.56
C LEU A 155 -42.58 -2.39 20.07
N VAL A 156 -43.66 -3.10 19.76
CA VAL A 156 -44.13 -3.30 18.37
C VAL A 156 -44.49 -1.96 17.72
N ARG A 157 -45.22 -1.09 18.46
CA ARG A 157 -45.57 0.24 17.97
C ARG A 157 -44.32 1.10 17.75
N GLN A 158 -43.42 1.20 18.73
CA GLN A 158 -42.16 1.95 18.61
C GLN A 158 -41.32 1.45 17.45
N THR A 159 -41.25 0.14 17.24
CA THR A 159 -40.46 -0.42 16.12
C THR A 159 -41.10 -0.07 14.77
N LYS A 160 -42.42 -0.04 14.69
CA LYS A 160 -43.16 0.39 13.47
C LYS A 160 -42.91 1.88 13.22
N GLU A 161 -43.09 2.71 14.24
CA GLU A 161 -42.84 4.15 14.15
C GLU A 161 -41.37 4.46 13.75
N LEU A 162 -40.40 3.71 14.30
CA LEU A 162 -38.99 3.85 13.93
C LEU A 162 -38.75 3.45 12.46
N LYS A 163 -39.31 2.35 12.00
CA LYS A 163 -39.21 1.91 10.59
C LYS A 163 -39.87 2.92 9.65
N GLU A 164 -41.06 3.40 10.00
CA GLU A 164 -41.75 4.42 9.23
C GLU A 164 -40.93 5.72 9.15
N TYR A 165 -40.33 6.13 10.27
CA TYR A 165 -39.43 7.29 10.30
C TYR A 165 -38.20 7.09 9.42
N GLN A 166 -37.59 5.90 9.45
CA GLN A 166 -36.39 5.58 8.64
C GLN A 166 -36.71 5.48 7.13
N ASP A 167 -37.88 4.94 6.80
CA ASP A 167 -38.31 4.74 5.41
C ASP A 167 -38.96 6.01 4.82
N THR A 168 -39.40 6.95 5.65
CA THR A 168 -40.01 8.21 5.21
C THR A 168 -38.94 9.15 4.67
N PRO A 169 -39.01 9.56 3.40
CA PRO A 169 -38.07 10.56 2.87
C PRO A 169 -38.16 11.87 3.66
N SER A 170 -37.01 12.53 3.83
CA SER A 170 -37.00 13.86 4.44
C SER A 170 -37.93 14.82 3.71
N PRO A 171 -38.63 15.74 4.42
CA PRO A 171 -39.50 16.73 3.79
C PRO A 171 -38.75 17.50 2.71
N LYS A 172 -39.44 17.82 1.62
CA LYS A 172 -38.86 18.55 0.48
C LYS A 172 -38.22 19.86 0.91
N GLU A 173 -38.83 20.56 1.88
CA GLU A 173 -38.34 21.81 2.45
C GLU A 173 -36.98 21.65 3.15
N ASP A 174 -36.70 20.47 3.74
CA ASP A 174 -35.41 20.17 4.38
C ASP A 174 -34.36 19.74 3.33
N LEU A 175 -34.78 19.01 2.31
CA LEU A 175 -33.91 18.65 1.19
C LEU A 175 -33.46 19.87 0.37
N GLU A 176 -34.34 20.86 0.20
CA GLU A 176 -34.05 22.12 -0.50
C GLU A 176 -33.05 23.03 0.25
N LYS A 177 -32.84 22.82 1.55
CA LYS A 177 -31.78 23.51 2.33
C LYS A 177 -30.37 22.98 2.02
N ILE A 178 -30.27 21.79 1.46
CA ILE A 178 -28.97 21.22 1.06
C ILE A 178 -28.55 21.88 -0.24
N PRO A 179 -27.35 22.53 -0.29
CA PRO A 179 -26.85 23.09 -1.55
C PRO A 179 -26.71 22.00 -2.58
N MET A 180 -27.54 22.08 -3.62
CA MET A 180 -27.51 21.14 -4.75
C MET A 180 -26.92 21.85 -5.97
N LEU A 181 -26.09 21.13 -6.71
CA LEU A 181 -25.64 21.61 -8.01
C LEU A 181 -26.82 21.78 -8.96
N THR A 182 -26.92 22.93 -9.59
CA THR A 182 -27.85 23.15 -10.68
C THR A 182 -27.35 22.45 -11.94
N ARG A 183 -28.24 22.24 -12.90
CA ARG A 183 -27.87 21.61 -14.16
C ARG A 183 -26.84 22.42 -14.95
N GLU A 184 -26.84 23.72 -14.79
CA GLU A 184 -25.93 24.69 -15.41
C GLU A 184 -24.53 24.62 -14.83
N GLU A 185 -24.38 24.20 -13.56
CA GLU A 185 -23.10 24.04 -12.86
C GLU A 185 -22.42 22.72 -13.19
N ILE A 186 -23.15 21.76 -13.79
CA ILE A 186 -22.56 20.51 -14.27
C ILE A 186 -21.79 20.79 -15.55
N GLY A 187 -20.48 20.60 -15.52
CA GLY A 187 -19.62 20.75 -16.68
C GLY A 187 -20.10 19.86 -17.85
N ARG A 188 -20.21 20.43 -19.03
CA ARG A 188 -20.65 19.73 -20.24
C ARG A 188 -19.53 19.04 -21.00
N GLU A 189 -18.30 19.45 -20.72
CA GLU A 189 -17.11 18.90 -21.37
C GLU A 189 -16.36 17.97 -20.40
N PRO A 190 -15.80 16.88 -20.91
CA PRO A 190 -14.94 16.01 -20.11
C PRO A 190 -13.69 16.78 -19.68
N ALA A 191 -13.13 16.41 -18.54
CA ALA A 191 -11.84 16.93 -18.11
C ALA A 191 -10.78 16.65 -19.19
N LYS A 192 -10.05 17.71 -19.58
CA LYS A 192 -8.96 17.57 -20.55
C LYS A 192 -7.83 16.75 -19.92
N LEU A 193 -7.43 15.68 -20.59
CA LEU A 193 -6.23 14.94 -20.23
C LEU A 193 -5.01 15.78 -20.64
N ILE A 194 -4.17 16.13 -19.67
CA ILE A 194 -2.94 16.87 -19.89
C ILE A 194 -1.83 15.85 -20.15
N PHE A 195 -1.53 15.60 -21.41
CA PHE A 195 -0.39 14.78 -21.80
C PHE A 195 0.14 15.22 -23.17
N GLU A 196 1.41 15.02 -23.36
CA GLU A 196 2.12 15.22 -24.62
C GLU A 196 3.04 14.01 -24.81
N GLU A 197 2.97 13.39 -25.98
CA GLU A 197 3.85 12.30 -26.36
C GLU A 197 5.04 12.83 -27.14
N THR A 198 6.23 12.50 -26.70
CA THR A 198 7.49 12.90 -27.34
C THR A 198 8.40 11.68 -27.49
N ASN A 199 9.46 11.82 -28.26
CA ASN A 199 10.50 10.80 -28.36
C ASN A 199 11.85 11.38 -27.94
N LEU A 200 12.49 10.76 -26.94
CA LEU A 200 13.83 11.12 -26.49
C LEU A 200 14.76 9.91 -26.70
N ASP A 201 15.75 10.08 -27.54
CA ASP A 201 16.76 9.04 -27.84
C ASP A 201 16.15 7.68 -28.26
N GLY A 202 15.04 7.70 -28.99
CA GLY A 202 14.33 6.49 -29.43
C GLY A 202 13.33 5.91 -28.45
N ILE A 203 13.16 6.51 -27.27
CA ILE A 203 12.23 6.09 -26.22
C ILE A 203 11.00 6.99 -26.24
N THR A 204 9.82 6.38 -26.19
CA THR A 204 8.55 7.11 -26.03
C THR A 204 8.47 7.70 -24.65
N VAL A 205 8.24 9.01 -24.59
CA VAL A 205 8.04 9.77 -23.34
C VAL A 205 6.67 10.41 -23.35
N VAL A 206 5.84 10.05 -22.37
CA VAL A 206 4.55 10.69 -22.10
C VAL A 206 4.73 11.72 -21.01
N ARG A 207 4.63 12.97 -21.40
CA ARG A 207 4.81 14.14 -20.55
C ARG A 207 3.47 14.62 -20.01
N HIS A 208 3.38 14.84 -18.69
CA HIS A 208 2.23 15.48 -18.03
C HIS A 208 2.69 16.76 -17.35
N ASN A 209 2.47 17.92 -18.01
CA ASN A 209 2.87 19.22 -17.46
C ASN A 209 1.88 19.68 -16.40
N MET A 210 2.25 19.50 -15.13
CA MET A 210 1.43 19.86 -13.98
C MET A 210 2.31 20.41 -12.86
N PHE A 211 1.77 21.32 -12.07
CA PHE A 211 2.42 21.77 -10.84
C PHE A 211 2.43 20.64 -9.80
N THR A 212 3.61 20.25 -9.35
CA THR A 212 3.84 19.11 -8.43
C THR A 212 4.69 19.48 -7.21
N SER A 213 4.84 20.76 -6.90
CA SER A 213 5.62 21.25 -5.74
C SER A 213 7.07 20.73 -5.71
N GLY A 214 7.71 20.59 -6.88
CA GLY A 214 9.09 20.13 -6.99
C GLY A 214 9.26 18.60 -6.92
N ILE A 215 8.15 17.85 -6.95
CA ILE A 215 8.16 16.37 -6.96
C ILE A 215 7.97 15.87 -8.38
N GLY A 216 8.90 15.07 -8.88
CA GLY A 216 8.77 14.33 -10.13
C GLY A 216 8.13 12.98 -9.91
N TYR A 217 7.01 12.72 -10.59
CA TYR A 217 6.35 11.40 -10.58
C TYR A 217 6.78 10.65 -11.82
N LEU A 218 7.72 9.74 -11.64
CA LEU A 218 8.27 8.90 -12.70
C LEU A 218 7.56 7.55 -12.75
N LYS A 219 7.17 7.13 -13.95
CA LYS A 219 6.78 5.75 -14.25
C LYS A 219 7.57 5.27 -15.45
N VAL A 220 8.28 4.18 -15.28
CA VAL A 220 8.88 3.43 -16.39
C VAL A 220 8.01 2.20 -16.65
N LEU A 221 7.49 2.09 -17.86
CA LEU A 221 6.52 1.08 -18.26
C LEU A 221 7.18 0.11 -19.24
N PHE A 222 6.94 -1.18 -19.03
CA PHE A 222 7.35 -2.25 -19.91
C PHE A 222 6.13 -3.06 -20.32
N ASN A 223 5.89 -3.19 -21.64
CA ASN A 223 4.79 -3.99 -22.17
C ASN A 223 5.01 -5.47 -21.86
N THR A 224 3.95 -6.18 -21.49
CA THR A 224 4.00 -7.60 -21.11
C THR A 224 3.57 -8.56 -22.20
N ASP A 225 3.33 -8.10 -23.43
CA ASP A 225 2.85 -8.94 -24.55
C ASP A 225 3.81 -10.07 -24.91
N ARG A 226 5.09 -9.91 -24.56
CA ARG A 226 6.13 -10.94 -24.78
C ARG A 226 6.14 -12.03 -23.70
N ILE A 227 5.34 -11.90 -22.66
CA ILE A 227 5.28 -12.86 -21.55
C ILE A 227 4.24 -13.93 -21.86
N PRO A 228 4.62 -15.21 -21.94
CA PRO A 228 3.68 -16.31 -22.14
C PRO A 228 2.66 -16.39 -21.00
N MET A 229 1.48 -16.92 -21.30
CA MET A 229 0.39 -17.02 -20.30
C MET A 229 0.78 -17.86 -19.06
N GLU A 230 1.60 -18.89 -19.26
CA GLU A 230 2.12 -19.73 -18.18
C GLU A 230 3.09 -18.97 -17.24
N ASP A 231 3.74 -17.91 -17.72
CA ASP A 231 4.67 -17.11 -16.93
C ASP A 231 4.00 -15.89 -16.25
N LEU A 232 2.70 -15.64 -16.46
CA LEU A 232 1.98 -14.56 -15.80
C LEU A 232 2.06 -14.58 -14.24
N PRO A 233 2.03 -15.74 -13.55
CA PRO A 233 2.21 -15.76 -12.11
C PRO A 233 3.61 -15.31 -11.67
N TYR A 234 4.64 -15.59 -12.47
CA TYR A 234 6.01 -15.10 -12.20
C TYR A 234 6.11 -13.58 -12.40
N LEU A 235 5.36 -13.00 -13.34
CA LEU A 235 5.20 -11.56 -13.47
C LEU A 235 4.57 -10.94 -12.21
N GLY A 236 3.54 -11.60 -11.67
CA GLY A 236 2.92 -11.25 -10.39
C GLY A 236 3.87 -11.36 -9.21
N LEU A 237 4.77 -12.36 -9.20
CA LEU A 237 5.78 -12.54 -8.15
C LEU A 237 6.90 -11.51 -8.27
N LEU A 238 7.36 -11.21 -9.49
CA LEU A 238 8.46 -10.29 -9.76
C LEU A 238 8.23 -8.91 -9.13
N LYS A 239 7.01 -8.36 -9.22
CA LYS A 239 6.66 -7.08 -8.58
C LYS A 239 6.81 -7.10 -7.05
N SER A 240 6.79 -8.28 -6.42
CA SER A 240 6.93 -8.45 -4.98
C SER A 240 8.37 -8.77 -4.55
N VAL A 241 9.21 -9.16 -5.50
CA VAL A 241 10.62 -9.52 -5.28
C VAL A 241 11.52 -8.31 -5.49
N LEU A 242 11.29 -7.54 -6.57
CA LEU A 242 12.10 -6.37 -6.89
C LEU A 242 12.06 -5.32 -5.77
N GLY A 243 13.24 -4.86 -5.36
CA GLY A 243 13.41 -3.94 -4.25
C GLY A 243 13.39 -4.57 -2.86
N TYR A 244 13.14 -5.89 -2.77
CA TYR A 244 13.10 -6.64 -1.50
C TYR A 244 14.14 -7.76 -1.41
N VAL A 245 14.98 -7.89 -2.41
CA VAL A 245 16.17 -8.77 -2.43
C VAL A 245 17.42 -7.92 -2.50
N ASP A 246 18.56 -8.52 -2.18
CA ASP A 246 19.85 -7.87 -2.36
C ASP A 246 20.08 -7.55 -3.84
N THR A 247 20.91 -6.54 -4.10
CA THR A 247 21.41 -6.23 -5.41
C THR A 247 22.93 -6.38 -5.41
N LYS A 248 23.56 -6.17 -6.54
CA LYS A 248 25.04 -6.24 -6.64
C LYS A 248 25.74 -5.28 -5.67
N ASN A 249 25.17 -4.08 -5.48
CA ASN A 249 25.82 -3.01 -4.73
C ASN A 249 25.21 -2.77 -3.34
N TYR A 250 24.01 -3.30 -3.05
CA TYR A 250 23.29 -3.06 -1.81
C TYR A 250 22.70 -4.34 -1.24
N SER A 251 22.77 -4.51 0.07
CA SER A 251 21.85 -5.39 0.77
C SER A 251 20.41 -4.83 0.64
N TYR A 252 19.37 -5.68 0.75
CA TYR A 252 17.99 -5.21 0.67
C TYR A 252 17.66 -4.15 1.74
N SER A 253 18.31 -4.21 2.89
CA SER A 253 18.18 -3.23 3.97
C SER A 253 18.80 -1.89 3.61
N ASP A 254 20.03 -1.93 3.04
CA ASP A 254 20.71 -0.71 2.58
C ASP A 254 20.01 -0.09 1.39
N LEU A 255 19.52 -0.92 0.45
CA LEU A 255 18.73 -0.50 -0.69
C LEU A 255 17.46 0.27 -0.24
N SER A 256 16.73 -0.29 0.72
CA SER A 256 15.55 0.35 1.31
C SER A 256 15.91 1.70 1.96
N SER A 257 17.02 1.74 2.70
CA SER A 257 17.51 2.98 3.33
C SER A 257 17.89 4.04 2.30
N GLU A 258 18.58 3.67 1.21
CA GLU A 258 18.92 4.59 0.13
C GLU A 258 17.70 5.14 -0.59
N ILE A 259 16.72 4.28 -0.89
CA ILE A 259 15.45 4.69 -1.49
C ILE A 259 14.76 5.75 -0.63
N PHE A 260 14.61 5.51 0.68
CA PHE A 260 13.91 6.46 1.56
C PHE A 260 14.70 7.72 1.89
N LEU A 261 16.05 7.68 1.82
CA LEU A 261 16.88 8.87 1.96
C LEU A 261 16.77 9.83 0.77
N ASN A 262 16.53 9.31 -0.43
CA ASN A 262 16.65 10.07 -1.67
C ASN A 262 15.34 10.19 -2.45
N SER A 263 14.27 9.54 -2.02
CA SER A 263 12.99 9.53 -2.73
C SER A 263 11.79 9.44 -1.78
N GLY A 264 10.59 9.67 -2.31
CA GLY A 264 9.31 9.38 -1.66
C GLY A 264 8.90 7.91 -1.81
N GLY A 265 9.79 7.06 -2.34
CA GLY A 265 9.59 5.62 -2.51
C GLY A 265 9.60 5.17 -3.96
N ILE A 266 9.91 3.88 -4.11
CA ILE A 266 9.88 3.15 -5.38
C ILE A 266 8.92 1.99 -5.22
N SER A 267 8.14 1.71 -6.25
CA SER A 267 7.19 0.60 -6.24
C SER A 267 7.07 -0.04 -7.61
N PHE A 268 6.72 -1.32 -7.60
CA PHE A 268 6.50 -2.14 -8.79
C PHE A 268 5.07 -2.63 -8.82
N SER A 269 4.44 -2.55 -9.99
CA SER A 269 3.06 -3.03 -10.17
C SER A 269 2.86 -3.63 -11.55
N VAL A 270 1.83 -4.46 -11.65
CA VAL A 270 1.34 -5.00 -12.92
C VAL A 270 -0.08 -4.49 -13.10
N THR A 271 -0.35 -3.92 -14.25
CA THR A 271 -1.68 -3.40 -14.59
C THR A 271 -2.05 -3.75 -16.03
N SER A 272 -3.33 -3.67 -16.34
CA SER A 272 -3.87 -3.86 -17.69
C SER A 272 -4.76 -2.70 -18.07
N TYR A 273 -4.65 -2.25 -19.30
CA TYR A 273 -5.48 -1.20 -19.89
C TYR A 273 -6.32 -1.82 -21.01
N PRO A 274 -7.65 -1.96 -20.81
CA PRO A 274 -8.51 -2.46 -21.88
C PRO A 274 -8.58 -1.45 -23.03
N ASP A 275 -8.58 -1.96 -24.26
CA ASP A 275 -8.82 -1.13 -25.45
C ASP A 275 -10.32 -0.83 -25.53
N LEU A 276 -10.68 0.44 -25.37
CA LEU A 276 -12.08 0.87 -25.40
C LEU A 276 -12.69 0.83 -26.80
N THR A 277 -11.85 0.70 -27.85
CA THR A 277 -12.29 0.66 -29.26
C THR A 277 -12.38 -0.76 -29.79
N LYS A 278 -11.70 -1.71 -29.17
CA LYS A 278 -11.62 -3.12 -29.62
C LYS A 278 -11.94 -4.08 -28.50
N ALA A 279 -13.13 -4.64 -28.53
CA ALA A 279 -13.59 -5.61 -27.53
C ALA A 279 -12.60 -6.80 -27.42
N GLY A 280 -12.28 -7.18 -26.18
CA GLY A 280 -11.37 -8.29 -25.88
C GLY A 280 -9.87 -7.97 -26.01
N SER A 281 -9.51 -6.77 -26.47
CA SER A 281 -8.12 -6.31 -26.55
C SER A 281 -7.72 -5.53 -25.29
N PHE A 282 -6.50 -5.70 -24.84
CA PHE A 282 -5.92 -4.94 -23.73
C PHE A 282 -4.39 -4.85 -23.89
N THR A 283 -3.79 -3.90 -23.17
CA THR A 283 -2.34 -3.80 -23.03
C THR A 283 -1.96 -4.08 -21.59
N GLY A 284 -1.21 -5.14 -21.35
CA GLY A 284 -0.61 -5.43 -20.04
C GLY A 284 0.71 -4.68 -19.89
N VAL A 285 0.97 -4.10 -18.73
CA VAL A 285 2.23 -3.40 -18.46
C VAL A 285 2.77 -3.72 -17.07
N PHE A 286 4.08 -3.85 -17.00
CA PHE A 286 4.84 -3.80 -15.75
C PHE A 286 5.30 -2.37 -15.52
N VAL A 287 4.97 -1.80 -14.36
CA VAL A 287 5.20 -0.40 -14.05
C VAL A 287 6.19 -0.29 -12.89
N CYS A 288 7.31 0.39 -13.15
CA CYS A 288 8.25 0.83 -12.13
C CYS A 288 7.95 2.29 -11.82
N SER A 289 7.50 2.59 -10.61
CA SER A 289 7.15 3.95 -10.19
C SER A 289 8.15 4.49 -9.19
N ALA A 290 8.57 5.74 -9.37
CA ALA A 290 9.42 6.46 -8.43
C ALA A 290 8.86 7.87 -8.18
N ARG A 291 8.94 8.35 -6.94
CA ARG A 291 8.61 9.72 -6.56
C ARG A 291 9.88 10.35 -6.03
N VAL A 292 10.37 11.38 -6.71
CA VAL A 292 11.66 12.01 -6.37
C VAL A 292 11.54 13.53 -6.45
N LEU A 293 12.35 14.24 -5.70
CA LEU A 293 12.54 15.67 -5.97
C LEU A 293 13.23 15.84 -7.33
N TYR A 294 12.96 16.91 -8.05
CA TYR A 294 13.51 17.14 -9.39
C TYR A 294 15.03 16.95 -9.46
N GLU A 295 15.75 17.51 -8.50
CA GLU A 295 17.22 17.40 -8.36
C GLU A 295 17.72 15.97 -8.06
N LYS A 296 16.82 15.06 -7.65
CA LYS A 296 17.09 13.64 -7.35
C LYS A 296 16.64 12.69 -8.46
N LEU A 297 16.25 13.22 -9.61
CA LEU A 297 15.75 12.38 -10.71
C LEU A 297 16.82 11.41 -11.24
N ASP A 298 18.09 11.83 -11.26
CA ASP A 298 19.23 10.95 -11.59
C ASP A 298 19.27 9.72 -10.68
N PHE A 299 19.15 9.94 -9.36
CA PHE A 299 19.08 8.84 -8.39
C PHE A 299 17.89 7.91 -8.69
N GLY A 300 16.71 8.47 -9.04
CA GLY A 300 15.53 7.67 -9.37
C GLY A 300 15.80 6.66 -10.49
N PHE A 301 16.49 7.07 -11.55
CA PHE A 301 16.85 6.18 -12.65
C PHE A 301 18.01 5.25 -12.32
N GLU A 302 19.04 5.72 -11.59
CA GLU A 302 20.19 4.90 -11.16
C GLU A 302 19.75 3.75 -10.26
N ILE A 303 18.84 4.01 -9.31
CA ILE A 303 18.37 2.96 -8.39
C ILE A 303 17.40 1.98 -9.09
N LEU A 304 16.60 2.46 -10.07
CA LEU A 304 15.82 1.57 -10.92
C LEU A 304 16.74 0.66 -11.74
N GLU A 305 17.80 1.19 -12.30
CA GLU A 305 18.79 0.41 -13.05
C GLU A 305 19.43 -0.67 -12.16
N GLU A 306 19.86 -0.30 -10.95
CA GLU A 306 20.41 -1.25 -9.98
C GLU A 306 19.44 -2.38 -9.67
N ILE A 307 18.16 -2.06 -9.45
CA ILE A 307 17.13 -3.06 -9.12
C ILE A 307 16.82 -3.94 -10.33
N LEU A 308 16.64 -3.36 -11.52
CA LEU A 308 16.20 -4.11 -12.69
C LEU A 308 17.32 -4.99 -13.29
N ASN A 309 18.59 -4.56 -13.23
CA ASN A 309 19.70 -5.29 -13.83
C ASN A 309 20.50 -6.13 -12.82
N HIS A 310 20.42 -5.82 -11.54
CA HIS A 310 21.37 -6.36 -10.56
C HIS A 310 20.73 -7.02 -9.34
N SER A 311 19.42 -7.25 -9.34
CA SER A 311 18.74 -8.00 -8.26
C SER A 311 19.23 -9.44 -8.17
N VAL A 312 19.59 -9.89 -6.98
CA VAL A 312 20.05 -11.24 -6.67
C VAL A 312 18.83 -12.12 -6.40
N LEU A 313 18.44 -12.92 -7.38
CA LEU A 313 17.23 -13.77 -7.33
C LEU A 313 17.47 -15.16 -6.76
N ASP A 314 18.71 -15.54 -6.51
CA ASP A 314 19.11 -16.89 -6.06
C ASP A 314 19.37 -17.00 -4.55
N ASP A 315 19.05 -15.97 -3.76
CA ASP A 315 18.94 -16.10 -2.32
C ASP A 315 17.64 -16.85 -1.95
N GLU A 316 17.79 -18.19 -1.85
CA GLU A 316 16.68 -19.11 -1.56
C GLU A 316 15.95 -18.76 -0.27
N LYS A 317 16.69 -18.37 0.79
CA LYS A 317 16.10 -18.03 2.07
C LYS A 317 15.22 -16.81 1.95
N ARG A 318 15.74 -15.74 1.34
CA ARG A 318 15.01 -14.50 1.16
C ARG A 318 13.80 -14.67 0.25
N LEU A 319 13.94 -15.44 -0.82
CA LEU A 319 12.84 -15.74 -1.73
C LEU A 319 11.71 -16.49 -1.03
N ASN A 320 12.02 -17.46 -0.17
CA ASN A 320 11.03 -18.19 0.63
C ASN A 320 10.30 -17.29 1.63
N GLU A 321 11.01 -16.35 2.27
CA GLU A 321 10.41 -15.33 3.14
C GLU A 321 9.40 -14.47 2.37
N ILE A 322 9.77 -13.96 1.19
CA ILE A 322 8.91 -13.14 0.33
C ILE A 322 7.66 -13.92 -0.13
N LEU A 323 7.82 -15.17 -0.54
CA LEU A 323 6.70 -16.04 -0.92
C LEU A 323 5.72 -16.29 0.23
N SER A 324 6.26 -16.59 1.41
CA SER A 324 5.44 -16.86 2.62
C SER A 324 4.67 -15.60 3.06
N GLU A 325 5.30 -14.45 3.02
CA GLU A 325 4.67 -13.17 3.29
C GLU A 325 3.61 -12.82 2.24
N GLY A 326 3.94 -12.98 0.96
CA GLY A 326 3.03 -12.75 -0.18
C GLY A 326 1.79 -13.63 -0.11
N LYS A 327 1.95 -14.92 0.21
CA LYS A 327 0.83 -15.84 0.46
C LYS A 327 -0.06 -15.33 1.59
N SER A 328 0.52 -14.96 2.73
CA SER A 328 -0.24 -14.50 3.89
C SER A 328 -1.01 -13.19 3.60
N LYS A 329 -0.37 -12.23 2.95
CA LYS A 329 -1.01 -10.97 2.51
C LYS A 329 -2.16 -11.22 1.53
N SER A 330 -1.94 -12.10 0.55
CA SER A 330 -2.97 -12.45 -0.44
C SER A 330 -4.16 -13.16 0.21
N GLN A 331 -3.92 -14.07 1.14
CA GLN A 331 -4.97 -14.74 1.91
C GLN A 331 -5.82 -13.75 2.72
N MET A 332 -5.19 -12.82 3.43
CA MET A 332 -5.91 -11.77 4.17
C MET A 332 -6.76 -10.90 3.26
N LYS A 333 -6.23 -10.51 2.09
CA LYS A 333 -6.98 -9.73 1.10
C LYS A 333 -8.20 -10.48 0.57
N LEU A 334 -8.06 -11.77 0.25
CA LEU A 334 -9.16 -12.60 -0.22
C LEU A 334 -10.24 -12.79 0.85
N MET A 335 -9.86 -12.97 2.11
CA MET A 335 -10.80 -13.08 3.24
C MET A 335 -11.55 -11.77 3.50
N GLY A 336 -10.84 -10.63 3.40
CA GLY A 336 -11.43 -9.29 3.64
C GLY A 336 -12.36 -8.81 2.51
N SER A 337 -12.21 -9.34 1.29
CA SER A 337 -12.93 -8.88 0.09
C SER A 337 -13.43 -10.06 -0.76
N GLY A 338 -14.01 -11.08 -0.13
CA GLY A 338 -14.40 -12.34 -0.80
C GLY A 338 -15.35 -12.15 -1.98
N HIS A 339 -16.31 -11.23 -1.89
CA HIS A 339 -17.23 -10.92 -2.98
C HIS A 339 -16.51 -10.37 -4.22
N THR A 340 -15.56 -9.43 -4.02
CA THR A 340 -14.75 -8.88 -5.11
C THR A 340 -13.87 -9.95 -5.75
N ALA A 341 -13.25 -10.81 -4.93
CA ALA A 341 -12.44 -11.91 -5.41
C ALA A 341 -13.26 -12.92 -6.23
N ALA A 342 -14.48 -13.24 -5.78
CA ALA A 342 -15.39 -14.13 -6.50
C ALA A 342 -15.81 -13.55 -7.86
N VAL A 343 -16.17 -12.26 -7.92
CA VAL A 343 -16.49 -11.59 -9.19
C VAL A 343 -15.29 -11.57 -10.12
N ALA A 344 -14.10 -11.16 -9.63
CA ALA A 344 -12.88 -11.14 -10.44
C ALA A 344 -12.55 -12.54 -11.00
N ARG A 345 -12.71 -13.58 -10.19
CA ARG A 345 -12.50 -14.96 -10.65
C ARG A 345 -13.56 -15.40 -11.66
N ALA A 346 -14.83 -15.08 -11.45
CA ALA A 346 -15.89 -15.43 -12.39
C ALA A 346 -15.69 -14.76 -13.76
N THR A 347 -15.30 -13.48 -13.77
CA THR A 347 -15.04 -12.75 -15.02
C THR A 347 -13.80 -13.27 -15.77
N SER A 348 -12.83 -13.86 -15.08
CA SER A 348 -11.63 -14.41 -15.70
C SER A 348 -11.90 -15.61 -16.63
N TYR A 349 -13.06 -16.22 -16.60
CA TYR A 349 -13.45 -17.31 -17.49
C TYR A 349 -13.90 -16.86 -18.88
N PHE A 350 -14.19 -15.57 -19.08
CA PHE A 350 -14.71 -15.05 -20.34
C PHE A 350 -14.11 -13.69 -20.77
N SER A 351 -13.13 -13.17 -20.01
CA SER A 351 -12.41 -11.93 -20.34
C SER A 351 -10.90 -12.14 -20.19
N ASP A 352 -10.16 -11.92 -21.27
CA ASP A 352 -8.70 -12.05 -21.30
C ASP A 352 -8.03 -11.08 -20.32
N THR A 353 -8.52 -9.83 -20.25
CA THR A 353 -8.05 -8.83 -19.27
C THR A 353 -8.26 -9.34 -17.84
N SER A 354 -9.43 -9.91 -17.55
CA SER A 354 -9.72 -10.43 -16.21
C SER A 354 -8.90 -11.68 -15.90
N TYR A 355 -8.63 -12.52 -16.88
CA TYR A 355 -7.72 -13.66 -16.73
C TYR A 355 -6.29 -13.19 -16.41
N TYR A 356 -5.78 -12.23 -17.16
CA TYR A 356 -4.47 -11.63 -16.92
C TYR A 356 -4.36 -11.08 -15.48
N ASN A 357 -5.37 -10.33 -15.04
CA ASN A 357 -5.41 -9.76 -13.68
C ASN A 357 -5.53 -10.84 -12.59
N ASP A 358 -6.28 -11.92 -12.85
CA ASP A 358 -6.39 -13.06 -11.92
C ASP A 358 -5.06 -13.80 -11.77
N MET A 359 -4.33 -13.99 -12.85
CA MET A 359 -3.03 -14.69 -12.85
C MET A 359 -1.88 -13.84 -12.30
N THR A 360 -2.00 -12.50 -12.30
CA THR A 360 -0.97 -11.59 -11.79
C THR A 360 -1.25 -11.04 -10.39
N GLY A 361 -2.47 -11.24 -9.83
CA GLY A 361 -2.82 -10.65 -8.53
C GLY A 361 -4.12 -11.14 -7.89
N GLY A 362 -4.86 -12.08 -8.53
CA GLY A 362 -6.13 -12.63 -8.05
C GLY A 362 -6.01 -14.02 -7.41
N ILE A 363 -7.07 -14.80 -7.53
CA ILE A 363 -7.14 -16.17 -6.97
C ILE A 363 -6.15 -17.11 -7.70
N GLY A 364 -6.00 -16.96 -9.02
CA GLY A 364 -5.01 -17.73 -9.78
C GLY A 364 -3.60 -17.53 -9.26
N TYR A 365 -3.23 -16.26 -9.05
CA TYR A 365 -1.95 -15.89 -8.44
C TYR A 365 -1.79 -16.40 -6.99
N PHE A 366 -2.83 -16.31 -6.18
CA PHE A 366 -2.80 -16.84 -4.82
C PHE A 366 -2.52 -18.35 -4.78
N LYS A 367 -3.16 -19.14 -5.68
CA LYS A 367 -2.91 -20.59 -5.77
C LYS A 367 -1.47 -20.90 -6.17
N PHE A 368 -0.91 -20.10 -7.08
CA PHE A 368 0.50 -20.21 -7.45
C PHE A 368 1.43 -19.94 -6.24
N LEU A 369 1.18 -18.85 -5.49
CA LEU A 369 1.95 -18.55 -4.27
C LEU A 369 1.83 -19.65 -3.21
N GLU A 370 0.63 -20.20 -3.02
CA GLU A 370 0.39 -21.26 -2.05
C GLU A 370 1.16 -22.54 -2.40
N ASP A 371 1.14 -22.91 -3.69
CA ASP A 371 1.87 -24.08 -4.18
C ASP A 371 3.39 -23.88 -4.10
N CYS A 372 3.90 -22.71 -4.52
CA CYS A 372 5.32 -22.36 -4.39
C CYS A 372 5.80 -22.35 -2.93
N ALA A 373 5.03 -21.77 -2.01
CA ALA A 373 5.42 -21.71 -0.61
C ALA A 373 5.35 -23.08 0.08
N LYS A 374 4.37 -23.94 -0.30
CA LYS A 374 4.23 -25.28 0.26
C LYS A 374 5.32 -26.23 -0.21
N ASN A 375 5.72 -26.13 -1.49
CA ASN A 375 6.65 -27.05 -2.15
C ASN A 375 7.95 -26.34 -2.52
N PHE A 376 8.40 -25.40 -1.68
CA PHE A 376 9.51 -24.49 -2.01
C PHE A 376 10.80 -25.25 -2.38
N ASP A 377 11.21 -26.23 -1.57
CA ASP A 377 12.46 -26.97 -1.78
C ASP A 377 12.51 -27.69 -3.14
N GLU A 378 11.35 -28.15 -3.62
CA GLU A 378 11.23 -28.84 -4.91
C GLU A 378 11.15 -27.83 -6.07
N LYS A 379 10.56 -26.65 -5.85
CA LYS A 379 10.23 -25.66 -6.89
C LYS A 379 11.19 -24.47 -6.98
N LYS A 380 12.09 -24.27 -6.02
CA LYS A 380 12.95 -23.10 -5.97
C LYS A 380 13.72 -22.82 -7.27
N SER A 381 14.25 -23.87 -7.91
CA SER A 381 14.98 -23.72 -9.18
C SER A 381 14.05 -23.26 -10.32
N GLU A 382 12.83 -23.77 -10.37
CA GLU A 382 11.82 -23.36 -11.35
C GLU A 382 11.38 -21.90 -11.10
N ILE A 383 11.17 -21.52 -9.83
CA ILE A 383 10.78 -20.17 -9.45
C ILE A 383 11.86 -19.16 -9.87
N ILE A 384 13.13 -19.43 -9.54
CA ILE A 384 14.26 -18.59 -9.93
C ILE A 384 14.37 -18.48 -11.46
N ALA A 385 14.24 -19.59 -12.16
CA ALA A 385 14.29 -19.61 -13.62
C ALA A 385 13.11 -18.83 -14.25
N GLY A 386 11.90 -18.96 -13.71
CA GLY A 386 10.73 -18.21 -14.13
C GLY A 386 10.89 -16.70 -13.96
N LEU A 387 11.37 -16.26 -12.79
CA LEU A 387 11.67 -14.85 -12.54
C LEU A 387 12.71 -14.29 -13.52
N LYS A 388 13.80 -15.02 -13.78
CA LYS A 388 14.84 -14.60 -14.72
C LYS A 388 14.30 -14.50 -16.15
N ARG A 389 13.52 -15.48 -16.62
CA ARG A 389 12.89 -15.43 -17.96
C ARG A 389 12.00 -14.20 -18.12
N VAL A 390 11.17 -13.91 -17.11
CA VAL A 390 10.28 -12.73 -17.13
C VAL A 390 11.09 -11.43 -17.15
N MET A 391 12.15 -11.31 -16.35
CA MET A 391 13.02 -10.13 -16.34
C MET A 391 13.69 -9.91 -17.71
N GLU A 392 14.28 -10.94 -18.29
CA GLU A 392 14.94 -10.89 -19.60
C GLU A 392 13.98 -10.48 -20.74
N ALA A 393 12.72 -10.96 -20.68
CA ALA A 393 11.72 -10.60 -21.67
C ALA A 393 11.18 -9.17 -21.52
N LEU A 394 11.13 -8.66 -20.28
CA LEU A 394 10.55 -7.34 -19.97
C LEU A 394 11.54 -6.20 -20.12
N PHE A 395 12.69 -6.29 -19.44
CA PHE A 395 13.57 -5.15 -19.19
C PHE A 395 14.56 -4.96 -20.34
N THR A 396 14.03 -4.53 -21.48
CA THR A 396 14.82 -4.18 -22.64
C THR A 396 14.57 -2.71 -23.00
N ARG A 397 15.58 -2.06 -23.59
CA ARG A 397 15.47 -0.67 -24.04
C ARG A 397 14.31 -0.46 -25.03
N GLU A 398 14.12 -1.40 -25.96
CA GLU A 398 13.05 -1.32 -26.95
C GLU A 398 11.64 -1.39 -26.34
N ASN A 399 11.51 -2.04 -25.19
CA ASN A 399 10.24 -2.22 -24.49
C ASN A 399 9.94 -1.08 -23.51
N MET A 400 10.87 -0.13 -23.33
CA MET A 400 10.78 0.93 -22.34
C MET A 400 9.92 2.09 -22.85
N THR A 401 8.95 2.50 -22.04
CA THR A 401 8.21 3.76 -22.17
C THR A 401 8.31 4.53 -20.88
N VAL A 402 8.49 5.84 -20.93
CA VAL A 402 8.58 6.69 -19.75
C VAL A 402 7.37 7.60 -19.68
N SER A 403 6.68 7.60 -18.55
CA SER A 403 5.64 8.59 -18.22
C SER A 403 6.15 9.44 -17.06
N TYR A 404 6.18 10.76 -17.25
CA TYR A 404 6.73 11.67 -16.25
C TYR A 404 5.79 12.86 -16.03
N THR A 405 5.41 13.07 -14.78
CA THR A 405 4.58 14.20 -14.36
C THR A 405 5.42 15.18 -13.55
N ALA A 406 5.54 16.39 -14.05
CA ALA A 406 6.28 17.50 -13.47
C ALA A 406 5.86 18.80 -14.15
N ASP A 407 6.33 19.95 -13.68
CA ASP A 407 6.31 21.21 -14.42
C ASP A 407 7.52 21.32 -15.37
N ASP A 408 7.66 22.46 -16.04
CA ASP A 408 8.75 22.69 -17.01
C ASP A 408 10.14 22.59 -16.39
N GLU A 409 10.31 23.00 -15.14
CA GLU A 409 11.56 22.84 -14.41
C GLU A 409 11.93 21.36 -14.24
N GLY A 410 10.99 20.55 -13.77
CA GLY A 410 11.18 19.12 -13.60
C GLY A 410 11.53 18.38 -14.88
N PHE A 411 10.95 18.80 -16.02
CA PHE A 411 11.27 18.23 -17.33
C PHE A 411 12.69 18.51 -17.80
N SER A 412 13.31 19.60 -17.36
CA SER A 412 14.69 19.93 -17.72
C SER A 412 15.71 18.87 -17.27
N TYR A 413 15.39 18.13 -16.22
CA TYR A 413 16.24 17.04 -15.67
C TYR A 413 16.08 15.72 -16.42
N LEU A 414 14.95 15.48 -17.11
CA LEU A 414 14.57 14.15 -17.58
C LEU A 414 15.54 13.54 -18.59
N GLY A 415 15.97 14.31 -19.61
CA GLY A 415 16.75 13.76 -20.71
C GLY A 415 18.07 13.13 -20.30
N ASN A 416 18.79 13.76 -19.36
CA ASN A 416 20.05 13.24 -18.85
C ASN A 416 19.84 12.10 -17.84
N ALA A 417 18.84 12.25 -16.95
CA ALA A 417 18.53 11.26 -15.95
C ALA A 417 18.09 9.93 -16.58
N MET A 418 17.26 9.97 -17.62
CA MET A 418 16.76 8.77 -18.31
C MET A 418 17.88 7.90 -18.89
N LYS A 419 19.00 8.50 -19.32
CA LYS A 419 20.18 7.76 -19.85
C LYS A 419 20.78 6.82 -18.83
N LYS A 420 20.70 7.15 -17.55
CA LYS A 420 21.23 6.31 -16.43
C LYS A 420 20.65 4.90 -16.43
N LEU A 421 19.42 4.74 -16.91
CA LEU A 421 18.76 3.44 -17.07
C LEU A 421 18.84 2.97 -18.53
N SER A 422 18.40 3.82 -19.48
CA SER A 422 18.16 3.39 -20.87
C SER A 422 19.39 2.94 -21.64
N GLU A 423 20.57 3.44 -21.31
CA GLU A 423 21.84 3.01 -21.93
C GLU A 423 22.38 1.70 -21.37
N LYS A 424 21.84 1.24 -20.23
CA LYS A 424 22.27 0.02 -19.54
C LYS A 424 21.28 -1.14 -19.67
N LEU A 425 20.08 -0.89 -20.19
CA LEU A 425 19.15 -1.95 -20.56
C LEU A 425 19.59 -2.60 -21.87
N PRO A 426 19.47 -3.95 -21.98
CA PRO A 426 19.74 -4.68 -23.22
C PRO A 426 18.87 -4.23 -24.39
#